data_4e930ba8a11461a918cdc911cc2e1025
#
_entry.id   4e930ba8a11461a918cdc911cc2e1025
#
_cell.length_a   1.000
_cell.length_b   1.000
_cell.length_c   1.000
_cell.angle_alpha   90.00
_cell.angle_beta   90.00
_cell.angle_gamma   90.00
#
_symmetry.space_group_name_H-M   'P 1'
#
loop_
_entity.id
_entity.type
_entity.pdbx_description
1 polymer ?
#
loop_
_entity_poly.entity_id
_entity_poly.type
_entity_poly.pdbx_seq_one_letter_code
_entity_poly.pdbx_strand_id
1 'polypeptide(L)'
;MSKWSLKRAGLIGSLALGLVVAGCGSNDSDGGDSDSAEGGVDGKIELAYVEWDTEVASTNVVGKVLEDLGYDVTLTPLDNAIMWEAVASGEADGMVAAWLPGTHAEQFEAYGDQVEQLGPNLEGAAIGLVVPEYMDVDSIEDLTDEAGQTITGIEAGAGVVNAAENAVEEYDNLDGWTVQTSSSGAMATELGSAINNEDEIVVTGWSPHWKFQKYDLKYLEDPEGVFGEAESIETMVREGLEDDAPEAYQVLDNFYWDTDDMEEVMLAINEGAAPEDAAADWVEANQDKVAEWTEGIE
;
A
#
# COMPACT_ATOMS: atom_id res chain seq x y z
N MET A 1 -33.41 42.52 -19.82
CA MET A 1 -34.66 42.92 -19.19
C MET A 1 -35.13 41.72 -18.39
N SER A 2 -35.04 41.65 -17.15
CA SER A 2 -35.82 42.09 -16.04
C SER A 2 -35.04 41.84 -14.74
N LYS A 3 -34.89 42.92 -13.99
CA LYS A 3 -34.37 42.97 -12.61
C LYS A 3 -35.48 42.53 -11.68
N TRP A 4 -35.19 41.82 -10.62
CA TRP A 4 -35.94 42.00 -9.39
C TRP A 4 -35.04 41.86 -8.14
N SER A 5 -35.32 42.83 -7.28
CA SER A 5 -34.52 43.31 -6.17
C SER A 5 -34.93 42.72 -4.82
N LEU A 6 -33.96 42.79 -3.91
CA LEU A 6 -33.99 42.83 -2.44
C LEU A 6 -35.33 42.89 -1.71
N LYS A 7 -35.42 42.16 -0.58
CA LYS A 7 -35.90 42.79 0.69
C LYS A 7 -35.19 42.15 1.90
N ARG A 8 -34.54 43.03 2.66
CA ARG A 8 -34.04 42.83 4.04
C ARG A 8 -35.24 42.90 4.99
N ALA A 9 -35.20 42.11 6.08
CA ALA A 9 -35.79 42.48 7.36
C ALA A 9 -35.05 41.71 8.47
N GLY A 10 -34.46 42.45 9.33
CA GLY A 10 -33.85 42.04 10.58
C GLY A 10 -34.86 42.14 11.71
N LEU A 11 -34.59 41.47 12.79
CA LEU A 11 -35.11 41.78 14.13
C LEU A 11 -34.15 41.29 15.21
N ILE A 12 -33.90 42.20 16.11
CA ILE A 12 -33.04 42.24 17.31
C ILE A 12 -33.87 41.70 18.49
N GLY A 13 -33.23 41.12 19.47
CA GLY A 13 -33.82 40.93 20.83
C GLY A 13 -33.08 39.82 21.57
N SER A 14 -32.31 40.06 22.43
CA SER A 14 -32.13 40.59 23.79
C SER A 14 -31.71 39.52 24.79
N LEU A 15 -30.60 39.84 25.47
CA LEU A 15 -30.02 39.36 26.71
C LEU A 15 -30.95 38.73 27.75
N ALA A 16 -30.46 37.69 28.42
CA ALA A 16 -30.66 37.50 29.86
C ALA A 16 -29.46 36.82 30.52
N LEU A 17 -28.82 37.53 31.37
CA LEU A 17 -27.78 37.19 32.34
C LEU A 17 -28.41 36.43 33.50
N GLY A 18 -27.80 35.35 34.00
CA GLY A 18 -28.17 34.66 35.21
C GLY A 18 -26.95 34.08 35.92
N LEU A 19 -26.37 34.83 36.84
CA LEU A 19 -25.40 34.39 37.85
C LEU A 19 -26.17 33.83 39.07
N VAL A 20 -25.77 32.64 39.56
CA VAL A 20 -25.93 32.23 40.97
C VAL A 20 -24.79 31.26 41.30
N VAL A 21 -23.79 31.66 41.94
CA VAL A 21 -23.32 31.60 43.34
C VAL A 21 -23.20 30.17 43.95
N ALA A 22 -21.96 29.95 44.39
CA ALA A 22 -21.33 28.92 45.16
C ALA A 22 -22.14 28.19 46.26
N GLY A 23 -21.74 26.93 46.45
CA GLY A 23 -22.05 26.14 47.62
C GLY A 23 -21.03 25.06 47.84
N CYS A 24 -20.07 25.27 48.75
CA CYS A 24 -19.20 24.26 49.34
C CYS A 24 -20.03 23.29 50.20
N GLY A 25 -19.73 22.01 50.12
CA GLY A 25 -20.22 21.04 51.07
C GLY A 25 -19.43 19.73 50.91
N SER A 26 -18.47 19.53 51.81
CA SER A 26 -17.77 18.27 52.00
C SER A 26 -18.74 17.21 52.55
N ASN A 27 -18.67 16.02 52.04
CA ASN A 27 -18.81 14.83 52.87
C ASN A 27 -18.27 13.58 52.18
N ASP A 28 -17.40 12.89 52.90
CA ASP A 28 -16.86 11.56 52.59
C ASP A 28 -17.99 10.51 52.45
N SER A 29 -17.85 9.63 51.50
CA SER A 29 -18.22 8.19 51.63
C SER A 29 -17.73 7.42 50.41
N ASP A 30 -16.68 6.70 50.62
CA ASP A 30 -16.34 5.32 50.19
C ASP A 30 -17.34 4.65 49.25
N GLY A 31 -16.86 4.25 48.08
CA GLY A 31 -17.59 3.44 47.10
C GLY A 31 -16.66 3.23 45.90
N GLY A 32 -15.76 2.24 46.04
CA GLY A 32 -14.91 1.82 44.96
C GLY A 32 -15.77 1.30 43.80
N ASP A 33 -15.71 2.01 42.68
CA ASP A 33 -15.91 1.41 41.39
C ASP A 33 -14.50 1.30 40.76
N SER A 34 -14.04 0.05 40.77
CA SER A 34 -12.93 -0.36 39.95
C SER A 34 -13.45 -0.33 38.51
N ASP A 35 -13.34 0.81 37.85
CA ASP A 35 -13.28 0.84 36.39
C ASP A 35 -11.98 0.10 36.04
N SER A 36 -12.16 -1.14 35.61
CA SER A 36 -11.14 -1.87 34.88
C SER A 36 -10.91 -1.04 33.62
N ALA A 37 -9.86 -0.24 33.61
CA ALA A 37 -9.28 0.23 32.38
C ALA A 37 -8.90 -1.06 31.61
N GLU A 38 -9.70 -1.45 30.67
CA GLU A 38 -9.22 -2.23 29.53
C GLU A 38 -8.13 -1.36 28.93
N GLY A 39 -6.88 -1.84 29.04
CA GLY A 39 -5.71 -1.15 28.51
C GLY A 39 -5.77 -1.21 26.98
N GLY A 40 -6.55 -0.34 26.38
CA GLY A 40 -6.48 -0.06 24.96
C GLY A 40 -5.48 1.06 24.74
N VAL A 41 -4.64 0.94 23.75
CA VAL A 41 -3.76 2.03 23.30
C VAL A 41 -4.64 3.15 22.76
N ASP A 42 -4.47 4.37 23.25
CA ASP A 42 -5.26 5.54 22.82
C ASP A 42 -4.41 6.35 21.82
N GLY A 43 -4.39 5.95 20.58
CA GLY A 43 -3.59 6.60 19.53
C GLY A 43 -4.23 6.52 18.14
N LYS A 44 -3.76 7.40 17.28
CA LYS A 44 -4.09 7.37 15.85
C LYS A 44 -2.85 6.98 15.07
N ILE A 45 -3.03 6.13 14.05
CA ILE A 45 -1.98 5.74 13.11
C ILE A 45 -2.50 5.97 11.70
N GLU A 46 -1.71 6.64 10.88
CA GLU A 46 -1.95 6.80 9.46
C GLU A 46 -0.90 6.04 8.66
N LEU A 47 -1.34 5.04 7.87
CA LEU A 47 -0.49 4.29 6.96
C LEU A 47 -0.77 4.74 5.53
N ALA A 48 0.29 5.16 4.82
CA ALA A 48 0.21 5.50 3.41
C ALA A 48 0.53 4.27 2.54
N TYR A 49 -0.17 4.15 1.41
CA TYR A 49 0.08 3.07 0.45
C TYR A 49 -0.30 3.48 -0.97
N VAL A 50 0.20 2.75 -1.97
CA VAL A 50 -0.26 2.84 -3.36
C VAL A 50 -1.32 1.76 -3.60
N GLU A 51 -2.30 2.01 -4.46
CA GLU A 51 -3.35 1.02 -4.80
C GLU A 51 -2.82 -0.11 -5.72
N TRP A 52 -1.65 -0.67 -5.39
CA TRP A 52 -1.15 -1.92 -5.97
C TRP A 52 -1.67 -3.09 -5.16
N ASP A 53 -1.87 -4.23 -5.81
CA ASP A 53 -2.47 -5.41 -5.15
C ASP A 53 -1.68 -5.86 -3.91
N THR A 54 -0.34 -5.80 -3.97
CA THR A 54 0.58 -6.11 -2.87
C THR A 54 0.40 -5.18 -1.68
N GLU A 55 0.37 -3.87 -1.92
CA GLU A 55 0.28 -2.83 -0.88
C GLU A 55 -1.13 -2.73 -0.31
N VAL A 56 -2.16 -2.98 -1.12
CA VAL A 56 -3.52 -3.12 -0.60
C VAL A 56 -3.60 -4.28 0.39
N ALA A 57 -3.00 -5.43 0.07
CA ALA A 57 -2.99 -6.59 0.97
C ALA A 57 -2.21 -6.31 2.26
N SER A 58 -0.93 -5.90 2.15
CA SER A 58 -0.05 -5.70 3.30
C SER A 58 -0.53 -4.62 4.25
N THR A 59 -0.94 -3.46 3.70
CA THR A 59 -1.37 -2.32 4.52
C THR A 59 -2.68 -2.61 5.24
N ASN A 60 -3.63 -3.33 4.62
CA ASN A 60 -4.86 -3.73 5.31
C ASN A 60 -4.59 -4.75 6.41
N VAL A 61 -3.67 -5.72 6.21
CA VAL A 61 -3.31 -6.70 7.25
C VAL A 61 -2.66 -6.01 8.45
N VAL A 62 -1.64 -5.17 8.22
CA VAL A 62 -0.98 -4.42 9.31
C VAL A 62 -1.96 -3.47 9.99
N GLY A 63 -2.78 -2.76 9.21
CA GLY A 63 -3.83 -1.87 9.73
C GLY A 63 -4.78 -2.61 10.66
N LYS A 64 -5.24 -3.82 10.27
CA LYS A 64 -6.11 -4.66 11.10
C LYS A 64 -5.44 -5.08 12.42
N VAL A 65 -4.14 -5.43 12.40
CA VAL A 65 -3.40 -5.78 13.62
C VAL A 65 -3.31 -4.57 14.57
N LEU A 66 -3.05 -3.38 14.03
CA LEU A 66 -3.03 -2.14 14.83
C LEU A 66 -4.40 -1.77 15.38
N GLU A 67 -5.48 -1.97 14.61
CA GLU A 67 -6.86 -1.80 15.09
C GLU A 67 -7.20 -2.76 16.24
N ASP A 68 -6.75 -4.01 16.17
CA ASP A 68 -6.98 -5.02 17.22
C ASP A 68 -6.22 -4.67 18.51
N LEU A 69 -5.14 -3.91 18.44
CA LEU A 69 -4.45 -3.33 19.59
C LEU A 69 -5.15 -2.08 20.15
N GLY A 70 -6.12 -1.51 19.40
CA GLY A 70 -6.94 -0.37 19.86
C GLY A 70 -6.60 0.96 19.20
N TYR A 71 -5.72 1.00 18.20
CA TYR A 71 -5.46 2.22 17.44
C TYR A 71 -6.64 2.61 16.53
N ASP A 72 -6.86 3.92 16.36
CA ASP A 72 -7.72 4.49 15.32
C ASP A 72 -6.89 4.60 14.03
N VAL A 73 -6.98 3.57 13.17
CA VAL A 73 -6.13 3.44 11.98
C VAL A 73 -6.78 4.10 10.78
N THR A 74 -5.99 4.89 10.05
CA THR A 74 -6.38 5.45 8.74
C THR A 74 -5.44 4.89 7.68
N LEU A 75 -6.01 4.31 6.62
CA LEU A 75 -5.26 3.84 5.46
C LEU A 75 -5.48 4.84 4.32
N THR A 76 -4.40 5.49 3.87
CA THR A 76 -4.47 6.59 2.90
C THR A 76 -3.83 6.17 1.58
N PRO A 77 -4.63 5.95 0.51
CA PRO A 77 -4.10 5.65 -0.81
C PRO A 77 -3.52 6.91 -1.46
N LEU A 78 -2.29 6.81 -1.95
CA LEU A 78 -1.53 7.90 -2.55
C LEU A 78 -0.77 7.41 -3.79
N ASP A 79 -0.38 8.32 -4.67
CA ASP A 79 0.60 8.02 -5.72
C ASP A 79 1.97 7.72 -5.10
N ASN A 80 2.80 6.89 -5.76
CA ASN A 80 4.08 6.42 -5.24
C ASN A 80 4.98 7.54 -4.66
N ALA A 81 5.24 8.61 -5.42
CA ALA A 81 6.09 9.71 -4.95
C ALA A 81 5.47 10.45 -3.74
N ILE A 82 4.14 10.58 -3.71
CA ILE A 82 3.41 11.26 -2.63
C ILE A 82 3.39 10.40 -1.37
N MET A 83 3.31 9.06 -1.50
CA MET A 83 3.42 8.13 -0.38
C MET A 83 4.75 8.31 0.37
N TRP A 84 5.86 8.34 -0.35
CA TRP A 84 7.19 8.58 0.23
C TRP A 84 7.29 9.96 0.88
N GLU A 85 6.78 11.02 0.21
CA GLU A 85 6.76 12.38 0.75
C GLU A 85 5.92 12.47 2.03
N ALA A 86 4.77 11.79 2.09
CA ALA A 86 3.88 11.79 3.25
C ALA A 86 4.56 11.19 4.49
N VAL A 87 5.26 10.06 4.35
CA VAL A 87 6.01 9.46 5.47
C VAL A 87 7.21 10.33 5.86
N ALA A 88 7.98 10.83 4.89
CA ALA A 88 9.15 11.69 5.13
C ALA A 88 8.77 13.03 5.80
N SER A 89 7.61 13.58 5.49
CA SER A 89 7.12 14.83 6.11
C SER A 89 6.40 14.62 7.45
N GLY A 90 6.07 13.37 7.80
CA GLY A 90 5.28 13.01 8.97
C GLY A 90 3.78 13.30 8.81
N GLU A 91 3.28 13.41 7.55
CA GLU A 91 1.85 13.42 7.25
C GLU A 91 1.24 12.02 7.37
N ALA A 92 2.04 10.97 7.14
CA ALA A 92 1.71 9.58 7.47
C ALA A 92 2.74 9.02 8.46
N ASP A 93 2.32 8.08 9.29
CA ASP A 93 3.19 7.47 10.30
C ASP A 93 4.11 6.40 9.70
N GLY A 94 3.67 5.71 8.64
CA GLY A 94 4.49 4.70 8.01
C GLY A 94 3.91 4.14 6.71
N MET A 95 4.70 3.28 6.09
CA MET A 95 4.33 2.45 4.93
C MET A 95 5.04 1.11 5.00
N VAL A 96 4.42 0.07 4.47
CA VAL A 96 4.99 -1.30 4.35
C VAL A 96 5.21 -1.66 2.88
N ALA A 97 5.73 -0.71 2.09
CA ALA A 97 5.60 -0.63 0.65
C ALA A 97 6.90 -0.21 -0.08
N ALA A 98 8.05 -0.20 0.60
CA ALA A 98 9.30 0.25 -0.01
C ALA A 98 10.03 -0.92 -0.69
N TRP A 99 10.01 -0.95 -2.03
CA TRP A 99 10.68 -1.97 -2.85
C TRP A 99 12.13 -1.60 -3.09
N LEU A 100 13.06 -2.26 -2.40
CA LEU A 100 14.48 -1.92 -2.39
C LEU A 100 15.38 -3.14 -2.69
N PRO A 101 16.53 -2.91 -3.32
CA PRO A 101 17.17 -1.62 -3.56
C PRO A 101 16.85 -0.96 -4.90
N GLY A 102 16.16 -1.62 -5.82
CA GLY A 102 16.07 -1.22 -7.23
C GLY A 102 14.83 -0.41 -7.57
N THR A 103 13.64 -0.99 -7.37
CA THR A 103 12.36 -0.43 -7.86
C THR A 103 12.08 0.97 -7.32
N HIS A 104 12.35 1.23 -6.04
CA HIS A 104 12.16 2.55 -5.40
C HIS A 104 13.48 3.28 -5.12
N ALA A 105 14.55 2.99 -5.89
CA ALA A 105 15.86 3.62 -5.69
C ALA A 105 15.80 5.16 -5.73
N GLU A 106 15.04 5.74 -6.66
CA GLU A 106 14.91 7.20 -6.81
C GLU A 106 14.20 7.84 -5.60
N GLN A 107 13.15 7.20 -5.10
CA GLN A 107 12.41 7.65 -3.93
C GLN A 107 13.27 7.53 -2.68
N PHE A 108 14.00 6.42 -2.52
CA PHE A 108 14.90 6.23 -1.40
C PHE A 108 16.08 7.21 -1.43
N GLU A 109 16.62 7.56 -2.60
CA GLU A 109 17.64 8.63 -2.74
C GLU A 109 17.06 10.00 -2.30
N ALA A 110 15.80 10.27 -2.60
CA ALA A 110 15.17 11.55 -2.28
C ALA A 110 14.75 11.70 -0.82
N TYR A 111 14.27 10.62 -0.20
CA TYR A 111 13.59 10.66 1.10
C TYR A 111 14.21 9.77 2.18
N GLY A 112 15.12 8.85 1.84
CA GLY A 112 15.70 7.86 2.78
C GLY A 112 16.37 8.47 4.02
N ASP A 113 16.95 9.67 3.90
CA ASP A 113 17.53 10.40 5.04
C ASP A 113 16.46 11.08 5.95
N GLN A 114 15.18 10.98 5.61
CA GLN A 114 14.07 11.63 6.29
C GLN A 114 13.04 10.64 6.85
N VAL A 115 13.29 9.36 6.71
CA VAL A 115 12.48 8.26 7.21
C VAL A 115 13.35 7.30 8.01
N GLU A 116 12.75 6.51 8.87
CA GLU A 116 13.40 5.40 9.54
C GLU A 116 13.07 4.10 8.80
N GLN A 117 14.11 3.39 8.34
CA GLN A 117 14.03 2.12 7.66
C GLN A 117 14.07 0.98 8.69
N LEU A 118 12.96 0.27 8.85
CA LEU A 118 12.84 -0.84 9.82
C LEU A 118 13.35 -2.16 9.24
N GLY A 119 13.45 -2.25 7.92
CA GLY A 119 13.98 -3.43 7.24
C GLY A 119 12.93 -4.21 6.46
N PRO A 120 13.32 -5.41 5.95
CA PRO A 120 12.44 -6.22 5.11
C PRO A 120 11.23 -6.74 5.87
N ASN A 121 10.04 -6.54 5.29
CA ASN A 121 8.82 -7.22 5.69
C ASN A 121 8.43 -8.37 4.75
N LEU A 122 9.05 -8.43 3.56
CA LEU A 122 8.96 -9.53 2.62
C LEU A 122 10.23 -9.59 1.76
N GLU A 123 10.80 -10.79 1.57
CA GLU A 123 11.95 -11.03 0.71
C GLU A 123 11.57 -11.77 -0.58
N GLY A 124 12.38 -11.61 -1.62
CA GLY A 124 12.22 -12.30 -2.89
C GLY A 124 11.22 -11.66 -3.84
N ALA A 125 10.91 -10.37 -3.63
CA ALA A 125 10.15 -9.59 -4.58
C ALA A 125 10.94 -9.38 -5.88
N ALA A 126 10.24 -9.29 -7.02
CA ALA A 126 10.86 -9.08 -8.32
C ALA A 126 9.92 -8.33 -9.26
N ILE A 127 10.50 -7.55 -10.17
CA ILE A 127 9.76 -6.89 -11.26
C ILE A 127 10.27 -7.38 -12.63
N GLY A 128 9.46 -7.23 -13.68
CA GLY A 128 9.87 -7.60 -15.04
C GLY A 128 8.78 -7.42 -16.08
N LEU A 129 9.10 -7.79 -17.32
CA LEU A 129 8.10 -7.99 -18.35
C LEU A 129 7.52 -9.40 -18.25
N VAL A 130 6.21 -9.48 -18.31
CA VAL A 130 5.46 -10.73 -18.16
C VAL A 130 4.58 -10.96 -19.38
N VAL A 131 4.56 -12.21 -19.83
CA VAL A 131 3.74 -12.66 -20.95
C VAL A 131 2.98 -13.95 -20.59
N PRO A 132 1.85 -14.24 -21.27
CA PRO A 132 1.24 -15.57 -21.18
C PRO A 132 2.17 -16.67 -21.70
N GLU A 133 2.14 -17.85 -21.04
CA GLU A 133 2.96 -19.02 -21.40
C GLU A 133 2.77 -19.49 -22.85
N TYR A 134 1.63 -19.18 -23.48
CA TYR A 134 1.38 -19.57 -24.88
C TYR A 134 2.14 -18.71 -25.90
N MET A 135 2.75 -17.61 -25.51
CA MET A 135 3.60 -16.80 -26.38
C MET A 135 4.96 -17.48 -26.58
N ASP A 136 5.42 -17.56 -27.84
CA ASP A 136 6.67 -18.22 -28.22
C ASP A 136 7.87 -17.24 -28.12
N VAL A 137 8.01 -16.60 -26.95
CA VAL A 137 9.09 -15.69 -26.57
C VAL A 137 9.50 -16.01 -25.14
N ASP A 138 10.79 -16.13 -24.87
CA ASP A 138 11.32 -16.45 -23.56
C ASP A 138 12.21 -15.34 -22.97
N SER A 139 12.68 -14.41 -23.80
CA SER A 139 13.55 -13.30 -23.43
C SER A 139 13.03 -11.98 -24.00
N ILE A 140 13.40 -10.89 -23.38
CA ILE A 140 13.16 -9.53 -23.91
C ILE A 140 13.82 -9.40 -25.29
N GLU A 141 14.97 -10.06 -25.53
CA GLU A 141 15.67 -10.06 -26.83
C GLU A 141 14.88 -10.78 -27.94
N ASP A 142 13.92 -11.64 -27.61
CA ASP A 142 13.09 -12.37 -28.58
C ASP A 142 11.94 -11.52 -29.12
N LEU A 143 11.59 -10.41 -28.45
CA LEU A 143 10.49 -9.55 -28.84
C LEU A 143 10.80 -8.83 -30.18
N THR A 144 9.83 -8.86 -31.09
CA THR A 144 9.92 -8.26 -32.44
C THR A 144 8.72 -7.37 -32.77
N ASP A 145 7.55 -7.98 -33.03
CA ASP A 145 6.30 -7.28 -33.36
C ASP A 145 5.08 -7.82 -32.57
N GLU A 146 5.35 -8.65 -31.55
CA GLU A 146 4.35 -9.19 -30.63
C GLU A 146 3.59 -8.06 -29.92
N ALA A 147 2.36 -8.33 -29.52
CA ALA A 147 1.51 -7.36 -28.82
C ALA A 147 1.40 -5.99 -29.51
N GLY A 148 1.66 -5.93 -30.83
CA GLY A 148 1.68 -4.68 -31.60
C GLY A 148 2.75 -3.69 -31.15
N GLN A 149 3.88 -4.18 -30.65
CA GLN A 149 5.01 -3.40 -30.12
C GLN A 149 4.59 -2.49 -28.94
N THR A 150 3.75 -3.02 -28.07
CA THR A 150 3.24 -2.27 -26.89
C THR A 150 3.42 -3.10 -25.64
N ILE A 151 4.04 -2.49 -24.63
CA ILE A 151 4.09 -2.98 -23.27
C ILE A 151 2.93 -2.32 -22.51
N THR A 152 1.97 -3.11 -22.03
CA THR A 152 0.86 -2.61 -21.21
C THR A 152 1.34 -2.46 -19.77
N GLY A 153 1.52 -1.20 -19.35
CA GLY A 153 2.01 -0.82 -18.04
C GLY A 153 0.90 -0.44 -17.06
N ILE A 154 1.30 -0.33 -15.79
CA ILE A 154 0.50 0.27 -14.73
C ILE A 154 0.61 1.81 -14.81
N GLU A 155 0.40 2.55 -13.73
CA GLU A 155 0.47 4.03 -13.76
C GLU A 155 1.89 4.55 -13.97
N ALA A 156 1.98 5.72 -14.59
CA ALA A 156 3.24 6.40 -14.79
C ALA A 156 3.89 6.78 -13.45
N GLY A 157 5.20 6.59 -13.34
CA GLY A 157 5.97 6.83 -12.12
C GLY A 157 6.07 5.63 -11.18
N ALA A 158 5.41 4.51 -11.50
CA ALA A 158 5.71 3.23 -10.86
C ALA A 158 7.11 2.73 -11.29
N GLY A 159 7.88 2.15 -10.37
CA GLY A 159 9.25 1.72 -10.65
C GLY A 159 9.33 0.70 -11.79
N VAL A 160 8.40 -0.27 -11.85
CA VAL A 160 8.35 -1.25 -12.95
C VAL A 160 8.05 -0.60 -14.32
N VAL A 161 7.30 0.50 -14.33
CA VAL A 161 7.05 1.28 -15.57
C VAL A 161 8.31 2.01 -15.99
N ASN A 162 9.01 2.65 -15.05
CA ASN A 162 10.30 3.30 -15.33
C ASN A 162 11.32 2.28 -15.86
N ALA A 163 11.37 1.07 -15.27
CA ALA A 163 12.23 -0.01 -15.76
C ALA A 163 11.81 -0.49 -17.17
N ALA A 164 10.52 -0.57 -17.47
CA ALA A 164 10.05 -0.92 -18.81
C ALA A 164 10.36 0.17 -19.84
N GLU A 165 10.26 1.45 -19.48
CA GLU A 165 10.69 2.57 -20.33
C GLU A 165 12.21 2.52 -20.59
N ASN A 166 13.01 2.24 -19.57
CA ASN A 166 14.46 2.04 -19.71
C ASN A 166 14.77 0.81 -20.62
N ALA A 167 14.00 -0.28 -20.49
CA ALA A 167 14.20 -1.44 -21.35
C ALA A 167 13.94 -1.11 -22.84
N VAL A 168 12.96 -0.27 -23.14
CA VAL A 168 12.72 0.22 -24.51
C VAL A 168 13.91 1.03 -25.03
N GLU A 169 14.69 1.71 -24.17
CA GLU A 169 15.87 2.48 -24.55
C GLU A 169 17.14 1.63 -24.67
N GLU A 170 17.29 0.59 -23.82
CA GLU A 170 18.51 -0.21 -23.72
C GLU A 170 18.53 -1.41 -24.69
N TYR A 171 17.36 -2.01 -24.98
CA TYR A 171 17.26 -3.15 -25.89
C TYR A 171 17.06 -2.69 -27.35
N ASP A 172 18.06 -2.90 -28.20
CA ASP A 172 18.02 -2.50 -29.62
C ASP A 172 16.81 -3.08 -30.39
N ASN A 173 16.33 -4.28 -30.01
CA ASN A 173 15.16 -4.93 -30.65
C ASN A 173 13.84 -4.30 -30.24
N LEU A 174 13.79 -3.50 -29.18
CA LEU A 174 12.62 -2.74 -28.76
C LEU A 174 12.52 -1.35 -29.42
N ASP A 175 13.35 -1.03 -30.43
CA ASP A 175 13.21 0.23 -31.18
C ASP A 175 11.83 0.31 -31.84
N GLY A 176 11.06 1.33 -31.46
CA GLY A 176 9.70 1.55 -31.90
C GLY A 176 8.61 0.97 -30.97
N TRP A 177 8.97 0.23 -29.95
CA TRP A 177 8.07 -0.17 -28.88
C TRP A 177 7.66 1.03 -28.02
N THR A 178 6.50 0.89 -27.34
CA THR A 178 5.99 1.91 -26.43
C THR A 178 5.47 1.28 -25.15
N VAL A 179 5.66 1.97 -24.04
CA VAL A 179 4.99 1.60 -22.78
C VAL A 179 3.67 2.39 -22.68
N GLN A 180 2.55 1.68 -22.70
CA GLN A 180 1.24 2.27 -22.53
C GLN A 180 0.85 2.21 -21.06
N THR A 181 0.84 3.35 -20.40
CA THR A 181 0.49 3.45 -18.98
C THR A 181 -1.01 3.45 -18.72
N SER A 182 -1.45 2.84 -17.62
CA SER A 182 -2.85 2.77 -17.21
C SER A 182 -2.97 2.80 -15.67
N SER A 183 -3.54 1.78 -15.06
CA SER A 183 -3.51 1.49 -13.62
C SER A 183 -3.33 -0.01 -13.41
N SER A 184 -2.94 -0.45 -12.21
CA SER A 184 -2.80 -1.88 -11.88
C SER A 184 -4.05 -2.67 -12.27
N GLY A 185 -5.23 -2.23 -11.84
CA GLY A 185 -6.50 -2.89 -12.15
C GLY A 185 -6.86 -2.87 -13.65
N ALA A 186 -6.51 -1.80 -14.40
CA ALA A 186 -6.75 -1.73 -15.84
C ALA A 186 -5.83 -2.68 -16.59
N MET A 187 -4.54 -2.70 -16.28
CA MET A 187 -3.56 -3.64 -16.84
C MET A 187 -3.98 -5.10 -16.58
N ALA A 188 -4.36 -5.44 -15.35
CA ALA A 188 -4.81 -6.79 -14.99
C ALA A 188 -6.10 -7.21 -15.75
N THR A 189 -7.00 -6.26 -16.00
CA THR A 189 -8.21 -6.49 -16.81
C THR A 189 -7.87 -6.76 -18.28
N GLU A 190 -6.93 -5.98 -18.84
CA GLU A 190 -6.47 -6.16 -20.22
C GLU A 190 -5.73 -7.48 -20.40
N LEU A 191 -4.85 -7.85 -19.44
CA LEU A 191 -4.19 -9.15 -19.39
C LEU A 191 -5.20 -10.29 -19.38
N GLY A 192 -6.20 -10.26 -18.50
CA GLY A 192 -7.24 -11.28 -18.43
C GLY A 192 -8.07 -11.37 -19.71
N SER A 193 -8.32 -10.24 -20.39
CA SER A 193 -9.02 -10.22 -21.69
C SER A 193 -8.18 -10.84 -22.79
N ALA A 194 -6.89 -10.51 -22.87
CA ALA A 194 -5.96 -11.07 -23.84
C ALA A 194 -5.85 -12.60 -23.68
N ILE A 195 -5.66 -13.08 -22.44
CA ILE A 195 -5.58 -14.51 -22.13
C ILE A 195 -6.87 -15.25 -22.58
N ASN A 196 -8.05 -14.70 -22.27
CA ASN A 196 -9.32 -15.32 -22.66
C ASN A 196 -9.52 -15.44 -24.18
N ASN A 197 -8.88 -14.57 -24.95
CA ASN A 197 -8.96 -14.55 -26.42
C ASN A 197 -7.75 -15.26 -27.09
N GLU A 198 -6.76 -15.69 -26.31
CA GLU A 198 -5.45 -16.15 -26.80
C GLU A 198 -4.75 -15.07 -27.66
N ASP A 199 -4.93 -13.77 -27.30
CA ASP A 199 -4.26 -12.65 -27.95
C ASP A 199 -2.87 -12.44 -27.30
N GLU A 200 -1.91 -11.91 -28.07
CA GLU A 200 -0.60 -11.55 -27.57
C GLU A 200 -0.68 -10.32 -26.66
N ILE A 201 0.04 -10.34 -25.56
CA ILE A 201 0.17 -9.21 -24.63
C ILE A 201 1.50 -9.29 -23.88
N VAL A 202 2.16 -8.14 -23.73
CA VAL A 202 3.32 -7.94 -22.86
C VAL A 202 2.91 -6.94 -21.79
N VAL A 203 3.05 -7.32 -20.52
CA VAL A 203 2.68 -6.44 -19.41
C VAL A 203 3.86 -6.18 -18.47
N THR A 204 3.84 -5.04 -17.77
CA THR A 204 4.67 -4.86 -16.59
C THR A 204 4.16 -5.78 -15.50
N GLY A 205 5.06 -6.48 -14.82
CA GLY A 205 4.71 -7.46 -13.82
C GLY A 205 5.61 -7.44 -12.61
N TRP A 206 5.11 -7.96 -11.49
CA TRP A 206 5.88 -8.16 -10.27
C TRP A 206 5.40 -9.38 -9.52
N SER A 207 6.26 -9.90 -8.66
CA SER A 207 6.00 -10.99 -7.72
C SER A 207 6.37 -10.55 -6.29
N PRO A 208 5.58 -10.97 -5.29
CA PRO A 208 4.39 -11.82 -5.37
C PRO A 208 3.19 -11.11 -6.05
N HIS A 209 2.32 -11.88 -6.73
CA HIS A 209 1.08 -11.34 -7.28
C HIS A 209 0.11 -12.48 -7.63
N TRP A 210 -1.18 -12.32 -7.28
CA TRP A 210 -2.25 -13.28 -7.54
C TRP A 210 -2.37 -13.72 -9.01
N LYS A 211 -1.92 -12.88 -9.96
CA LYS A 211 -2.03 -13.17 -11.40
C LYS A 211 -1.26 -14.43 -11.82
N PHE A 212 -0.14 -14.75 -11.13
CA PHE A 212 0.63 -15.96 -11.40
C PHE A 212 -0.04 -17.24 -10.88
N GLN A 213 -0.92 -17.12 -9.89
CA GLN A 213 -1.76 -18.25 -9.44
C GLN A 213 -2.97 -18.47 -10.35
N LYS A 214 -3.49 -17.39 -10.92
CA LYS A 214 -4.71 -17.42 -11.73
C LYS A 214 -4.48 -17.74 -13.19
N TYR A 215 -3.35 -17.36 -13.74
CA TYR A 215 -3.01 -17.50 -15.15
C TYR A 215 -1.65 -18.17 -15.33
N ASP A 216 -1.49 -18.90 -16.43
CA ASP A 216 -0.21 -19.45 -16.84
C ASP A 216 0.63 -18.33 -17.47
N LEU A 217 1.51 -17.74 -16.68
CA LEU A 217 2.35 -16.58 -17.02
C LEU A 217 3.82 -16.92 -16.84
N LYS A 218 4.66 -16.24 -17.60
CA LYS A 218 6.11 -16.27 -17.42
C LYS A 218 6.72 -14.86 -17.46
N TYR A 219 7.79 -14.65 -16.71
CA TYR A 219 8.69 -13.53 -16.94
C TYR A 219 9.51 -13.76 -18.19
N LEU A 220 9.77 -12.72 -18.94
CA LEU A 220 10.82 -12.73 -19.95
C LEU A 220 12.19 -12.61 -19.27
N GLU A 221 13.17 -13.39 -19.75
CA GLU A 221 14.56 -13.22 -19.35
C GLU A 221 15.03 -11.79 -19.68
N ASP A 222 15.80 -11.19 -18.78
CA ASP A 222 16.36 -9.85 -18.87
C ASP A 222 17.89 -9.90 -18.92
N PRO A 223 18.53 -10.23 -20.06
CA PRO A 223 19.97 -10.37 -20.17
C PRO A 223 20.76 -9.07 -19.90
N GLU A 224 20.17 -7.90 -20.14
CA GLU A 224 20.80 -6.61 -19.86
C GLU A 224 20.63 -6.17 -18.39
N GLY A 225 19.76 -6.85 -17.62
CA GLY A 225 19.56 -6.61 -16.19
C GLY A 225 18.84 -5.29 -15.87
N VAL A 226 18.00 -4.81 -16.78
CA VAL A 226 17.29 -3.53 -16.64
C VAL A 226 16.27 -3.54 -15.50
N PHE A 227 15.67 -4.72 -15.25
CA PHE A 227 14.70 -4.92 -14.16
C PHE A 227 15.35 -5.28 -12.83
N GLY A 228 16.69 -5.41 -12.79
CA GLY A 228 17.44 -5.73 -11.57
C GLY A 228 17.34 -7.19 -11.14
N GLU A 229 17.75 -7.43 -9.90
CA GLU A 229 17.67 -8.75 -9.25
C GLU A 229 16.49 -8.77 -8.27
N ALA A 230 16.28 -9.89 -7.57
CA ALA A 230 15.28 -9.98 -6.53
C ALA A 230 15.53 -8.96 -5.41
N GLU A 231 14.45 -8.37 -4.94
CA GLU A 231 14.40 -7.30 -3.95
C GLU A 231 13.71 -7.73 -2.66
N SER A 232 13.71 -6.81 -1.68
CA SER A 232 12.83 -6.86 -0.52
C SER A 232 11.76 -5.77 -0.60
N ILE A 233 10.61 -6.04 0.01
CA ILE A 233 9.67 -5.00 0.38
C ILE A 233 9.98 -4.65 1.83
N GLU A 234 10.12 -3.35 2.12
CA GLU A 234 10.59 -2.88 3.41
C GLU A 234 9.60 -1.92 4.07
N THR A 235 9.64 -1.89 5.39
CA THR A 235 8.85 -0.98 6.21
C THR A 235 9.61 0.32 6.43
N MET A 236 8.98 1.44 6.15
CA MET A 236 9.48 2.79 6.45
C MET A 236 8.51 3.50 7.37
N VAL A 237 9.04 4.20 8.37
CA VAL A 237 8.24 5.02 9.27
C VAL A 237 8.81 6.44 9.36
N ARG A 238 7.98 7.39 9.78
CA ARG A 238 8.44 8.75 10.06
C ARG A 238 9.40 8.78 11.24
N GLU A 239 10.29 9.76 11.26
CA GLU A 239 11.14 10.00 12.43
C GLU A 239 10.29 10.24 13.69
N GLY A 240 10.70 9.62 14.80
CA GLY A 240 10.09 9.79 16.11
C GLY A 240 8.83 8.98 16.38
N LEU A 241 8.43 8.07 15.49
CA LEU A 241 7.27 7.20 15.72
C LEU A 241 7.46 6.30 16.95
N GLU A 242 8.70 5.82 17.22
CA GLU A 242 9.02 5.00 18.40
C GLU A 242 8.67 5.70 19.70
N ASP A 243 8.91 7.04 19.78
CA ASP A 243 8.61 7.83 20.97
C ASP A 243 7.10 8.16 21.09
N ASP A 244 6.41 8.37 19.95
CA ASP A 244 5.03 8.81 19.90
C ASP A 244 4.02 7.66 20.03
N ALA A 245 4.32 6.50 19.42
CA ALA A 245 3.47 5.32 19.39
C ALA A 245 4.30 4.01 19.42
N PRO A 246 4.95 3.71 20.56
CA PRO A 246 5.93 2.62 20.66
C PRO A 246 5.37 1.24 20.31
N GLU A 247 4.10 0.96 20.63
CA GLU A 247 3.49 -0.33 20.30
C GLU A 247 3.22 -0.46 18.79
N ALA A 248 2.79 0.63 18.13
CA ALA A 248 2.62 0.63 16.68
C ALA A 248 3.97 0.51 15.96
N TYR A 249 4.99 1.23 16.44
CA TYR A 249 6.36 1.09 15.94
C TYR A 249 6.83 -0.36 16.03
N GLN A 250 6.61 -1.00 17.18
CA GLN A 250 7.04 -2.40 17.41
C GLN A 250 6.31 -3.37 16.46
N VAL A 251 5.01 -3.19 16.20
CA VAL A 251 4.28 -4.00 15.20
C VAL A 251 4.89 -3.82 13.81
N LEU A 252 5.17 -2.57 13.42
CA LEU A 252 5.74 -2.24 12.12
C LEU A 252 7.18 -2.77 11.97
N ASP A 253 7.98 -2.76 13.02
CA ASP A 253 9.35 -3.29 13.05
C ASP A 253 9.36 -4.84 12.99
N ASN A 254 8.43 -5.48 13.67
CA ASN A 254 8.31 -6.94 13.70
C ASN A 254 7.55 -7.52 12.50
N PHE A 255 6.83 -6.70 11.74
CA PHE A 255 6.02 -7.17 10.63
C PHE A 255 6.87 -7.85 9.57
N TYR A 256 6.62 -9.14 9.39
CA TYR A 256 7.25 -9.96 8.37
C TYR A 256 6.32 -11.11 7.98
N TRP A 257 6.13 -11.32 6.70
CA TRP A 257 5.37 -12.42 6.16
C TRP A 257 5.99 -13.01 4.89
N ASP A 258 5.50 -14.17 4.49
CA ASP A 258 5.98 -14.86 3.30
C ASP A 258 5.18 -14.45 2.06
N THR A 259 5.72 -14.74 0.88
CA THR A 259 5.05 -14.52 -0.41
C THR A 259 3.70 -15.22 -0.49
N ASP A 260 3.61 -16.46 0.04
CA ASP A 260 2.38 -17.24 0.06
C ASP A 260 1.26 -16.56 0.88
N ASP A 261 1.62 -15.91 2.00
CA ASP A 261 0.69 -15.17 2.85
C ASP A 261 0.08 -13.97 2.10
N MET A 262 0.96 -13.17 1.48
CA MET A 262 0.54 -12.00 0.70
C MET A 262 -0.34 -12.43 -0.48
N GLU A 263 0.03 -13.48 -1.18
CA GLU A 263 -0.73 -14.00 -2.32
C GLU A 263 -2.12 -14.52 -1.92
N GLU A 264 -2.25 -15.14 -0.73
CA GLU A 264 -3.54 -15.59 -0.18
C GLU A 264 -4.50 -14.40 0.00
N VAL A 265 -4.04 -13.33 0.64
CA VAL A 265 -4.85 -12.11 0.84
C VAL A 265 -5.20 -11.44 -0.50
N MET A 266 -4.21 -11.28 -1.39
CA MET A 266 -4.45 -10.71 -2.72
C MET A 266 -5.45 -11.53 -3.52
N LEU A 267 -5.39 -12.86 -3.46
CA LEU A 267 -6.31 -13.73 -4.18
C LEU A 267 -7.73 -13.59 -3.66
N ALA A 268 -7.93 -13.54 -2.33
CA ALA A 268 -9.23 -13.31 -1.72
C ALA A 268 -9.86 -11.98 -2.19
N ILE A 269 -9.05 -10.90 -2.23
CA ILE A 269 -9.48 -9.60 -2.75
C ILE A 269 -9.85 -9.69 -4.23
N ASN A 270 -9.02 -10.36 -5.06
CA ASN A 270 -9.31 -10.53 -6.48
C ASN A 270 -10.58 -11.38 -6.74
N GLU A 271 -10.92 -12.30 -5.84
CA GLU A 271 -12.15 -13.09 -5.90
C GLU A 271 -13.40 -12.33 -5.40
N GLY A 272 -13.21 -11.12 -4.88
CA GLY A 272 -14.28 -10.15 -4.59
C GLY A 272 -14.52 -9.89 -3.11
N ALA A 273 -13.64 -10.32 -2.21
CA ALA A 273 -13.65 -9.85 -0.83
C ALA A 273 -13.28 -8.37 -0.76
N ALA A 274 -13.84 -7.62 0.19
CA ALA A 274 -13.33 -6.29 0.49
C ALA A 274 -11.94 -6.42 1.13
N PRO A 275 -10.98 -5.50 0.86
CA PRO A 275 -9.62 -5.61 1.41
C PRO A 275 -9.58 -5.74 2.92
N GLU A 276 -10.41 -4.98 3.62
CA GLU A 276 -10.55 -5.04 5.08
C GLU A 276 -11.09 -6.39 5.57
N ASP A 277 -12.03 -7.00 4.84
CA ASP A 277 -12.57 -8.31 5.18
C ASP A 277 -11.53 -9.43 4.94
N ALA A 278 -10.82 -9.38 3.80
CA ALA A 278 -9.75 -10.34 3.47
C ALA A 278 -8.62 -10.28 4.50
N ALA A 279 -8.21 -9.08 4.91
CA ALA A 279 -7.20 -8.87 5.94
C ALA A 279 -7.67 -9.42 7.31
N ALA A 280 -8.91 -9.14 7.70
CA ALA A 280 -9.47 -9.63 8.96
C ALA A 280 -9.55 -11.17 8.99
N ASP A 281 -10.00 -11.79 7.90
CA ASP A 281 -10.08 -13.25 7.79
C ASP A 281 -8.68 -13.88 7.87
N TRP A 282 -7.67 -13.28 7.19
CA TRP A 282 -6.30 -13.75 7.25
C TRP A 282 -5.70 -13.61 8.66
N VAL A 283 -5.87 -12.46 9.31
CA VAL A 283 -5.42 -12.19 10.69
C VAL A 283 -6.05 -13.19 11.67
N GLU A 284 -7.36 -13.49 11.55
CA GLU A 284 -8.04 -14.50 12.39
C GLU A 284 -7.43 -15.90 12.17
N ALA A 285 -7.09 -16.25 10.93
CA ALA A 285 -6.54 -17.56 10.58
C ALA A 285 -5.06 -17.74 10.97
N ASN A 286 -4.27 -16.65 11.07
CA ASN A 286 -2.82 -16.66 11.24
C ASN A 286 -2.34 -16.06 12.57
N GLN A 287 -3.07 -16.31 13.66
CA GLN A 287 -2.79 -15.76 14.98
C GLN A 287 -1.38 -16.05 15.52
N ASP A 288 -0.77 -17.15 15.09
CA ASP A 288 0.63 -17.49 15.48
C ASP A 288 1.63 -16.45 14.91
N LYS A 289 1.46 -16.02 13.65
CA LYS A 289 2.28 -14.96 13.03
C LYS A 289 1.99 -13.59 13.65
N VAL A 290 0.71 -13.27 13.85
CA VAL A 290 0.30 -12.03 14.51
C VAL A 290 0.89 -11.92 15.90
N ALA A 291 0.97 -13.03 16.65
CA ALA A 291 1.60 -13.05 17.97
C ALA A 291 3.12 -12.77 17.93
N GLU A 292 3.80 -13.12 16.84
CA GLU A 292 5.21 -12.76 16.62
C GLU A 292 5.37 -11.24 16.41
N TRP A 293 4.46 -10.61 15.63
CA TRP A 293 4.50 -9.17 15.38
C TRP A 293 4.13 -8.32 16.61
N THR A 294 3.31 -8.89 17.48
CA THR A 294 2.86 -8.24 18.72
C THR A 294 3.61 -8.71 19.97
N GLU A 295 4.74 -9.42 19.82
CA GLU A 295 5.51 -9.94 20.95
C GLU A 295 6.00 -8.80 21.86
N GLY A 296 5.61 -8.84 23.14
CA GLY A 296 6.00 -7.85 24.16
C GLY A 296 5.07 -6.64 24.29
N ILE A 297 3.99 -6.58 23.50
CA ILE A 297 2.93 -5.59 23.65
C ILE A 297 1.92 -6.14 24.68
N GLU A 298 1.59 -5.35 25.75
CA GLU A 298 0.69 -5.75 26.85
C GLU A 298 -0.70 -5.11 26.72
#